data_add05444366ca3dcdc215755e646a9a6
#
_entry.id   add05444366ca3dcdc215755e646a9a6
#
_cell.length_a   1.000
_cell.length_b   1.000
_cell.length_c   1.000
_cell.angle_alpha   90.00
_cell.angle_beta   90.00
_cell.angle_gamma   90.00
#
_symmetry.space_group_name_H-M   'P 1'
#
loop_
_entity.id
_entity.type
_entity.pdbx_description
1 polymer ?
#
loop_
_entity_poly.entity_id
_entity_poly.type
_entity_poly.pdbx_seq_one_letter_code
_entity_poly.pdbx_strand_id
1 'polypeptide(L)'
;INKSVFIAEGVKIIGDVTIDENSSIWFNSVIRADVNFIKIGKKTNIQDGSIIHVSSNGFSANGKKGFPTIIGDFVTIGHNATIHACRINNYALIGMGAVILDNSFIDEYGFVAAGAIVTPGTKINKHELWAGNPARFIRKVSNTEIDLMKNTPVVYEKLSKEFLKK
;
A
#
# COMPACT_ATOMS: atom_id res chain seq x y z
N ILE A 1 -9.07 -12.63 6.70
CA ILE A 1 -9.42 -11.20 6.89
C ILE A 1 -10.04 -11.06 8.28
N ASN A 2 -9.55 -10.08 9.07
CA ASN A 2 -10.08 -9.81 10.40
C ASN A 2 -11.51 -9.24 10.30
N LYS A 3 -12.37 -9.58 11.27
CA LYS A 3 -13.80 -9.16 11.29
C LYS A 3 -14.02 -7.66 11.42
N SER A 4 -13.03 -6.91 11.91
CA SER A 4 -13.10 -5.44 12.07
C SER A 4 -12.69 -4.66 10.81
N VAL A 5 -12.31 -5.36 9.73
CA VAL A 5 -11.92 -4.72 8.47
C VAL A 5 -13.14 -4.17 7.74
N PHE A 6 -13.08 -2.90 7.35
CA PHE A 6 -14.06 -2.31 6.47
C PHE A 6 -13.75 -2.68 5.01
N ILE A 7 -14.74 -3.20 4.30
CA ILE A 7 -14.65 -3.53 2.88
C ILE A 7 -15.81 -2.80 2.19
N ALA A 8 -15.47 -1.79 1.39
CA ALA A 8 -16.45 -0.98 0.67
C ALA A 8 -17.05 -1.72 -0.53
N GLU A 9 -18.13 -1.19 -1.07
CA GLU A 9 -18.78 -1.69 -2.27
C GLU A 9 -17.82 -1.70 -3.47
N GLY A 10 -17.94 -2.72 -4.33
CA GLY A 10 -17.12 -2.88 -5.53
C GLY A 10 -15.72 -3.45 -5.30
N VAL A 11 -15.26 -3.60 -4.05
CA VAL A 11 -13.96 -4.21 -3.74
C VAL A 11 -13.93 -5.68 -4.18
N LYS A 12 -12.81 -6.09 -4.79
CA LYS A 12 -12.53 -7.48 -5.14
C LYS A 12 -11.30 -7.97 -4.37
N ILE A 13 -11.46 -9.05 -3.59
CA ILE A 13 -10.37 -9.69 -2.86
C ILE A 13 -10.29 -11.14 -3.34
N ILE A 14 -9.15 -11.55 -3.89
CA ILE A 14 -8.95 -12.82 -4.58
C ILE A 14 -7.67 -13.48 -4.07
N GLY A 15 -7.74 -14.79 -3.76
CA GLY A 15 -6.58 -15.61 -3.41
C GLY A 15 -6.13 -15.51 -1.96
N ASP A 16 -4.83 -15.69 -1.71
CA ASP A 16 -4.22 -15.74 -0.37
C ASP A 16 -3.97 -14.33 0.19
N VAL A 17 -5.02 -13.72 0.74
CA VAL A 17 -5.01 -12.37 1.29
C VAL A 17 -5.27 -12.38 2.79
N THR A 18 -4.34 -11.83 3.56
CA THR A 18 -4.50 -11.51 4.99
C THR A 18 -4.62 -10.01 5.18
N ILE A 19 -5.66 -9.57 5.92
CA ILE A 19 -5.87 -8.16 6.29
C ILE A 19 -6.15 -8.12 7.78
N ASP A 20 -5.34 -7.35 8.51
CA ASP A 20 -5.40 -7.25 9.95
C ASP A 20 -6.41 -6.18 10.42
N GLU A 21 -6.61 -6.13 11.73
CA GLU A 21 -7.68 -5.40 12.41
C GLU A 21 -7.73 -3.91 12.09
N ASN A 22 -8.95 -3.39 12.03
CA ASN A 22 -9.28 -1.96 11.83
C ASN A 22 -8.71 -1.35 10.54
N SER A 23 -8.30 -2.17 9.58
CA SER A 23 -7.92 -1.71 8.24
C SER A 23 -9.16 -1.42 7.39
N SER A 24 -9.01 -0.63 6.34
CA SER A 24 -10.12 -0.23 5.48
C SER A 24 -9.74 -0.31 4.00
N ILE A 25 -10.58 -1.00 3.23
CA ILE A 25 -10.44 -1.17 1.78
C ILE A 25 -11.60 -0.43 1.13
N TRP A 26 -11.27 0.58 0.35
CA TRP A 26 -12.23 1.53 -0.18
C TRP A 26 -12.73 1.15 -1.58
N PHE A 27 -13.71 1.90 -2.07
CA PHE A 27 -14.54 1.57 -3.21
C PHE A 27 -13.74 1.15 -4.46
N ASN A 28 -14.17 0.07 -5.11
CA ASN A 28 -13.62 -0.44 -6.38
C ASN A 28 -12.13 -0.82 -6.36
N SER A 29 -11.52 -0.97 -5.16
CA SER A 29 -10.15 -1.48 -5.06
C SER A 29 -10.09 -2.97 -5.39
N VAL A 30 -8.96 -3.41 -5.97
CA VAL A 30 -8.72 -4.82 -6.30
C VAL A 30 -7.48 -5.31 -5.57
N ILE A 31 -7.63 -6.37 -4.77
CA ILE A 31 -6.55 -7.05 -4.06
C ILE A 31 -6.49 -8.48 -4.56
N ARG A 32 -5.51 -8.81 -5.39
CA ARG A 32 -5.42 -10.11 -6.05
C ARG A 32 -4.12 -10.84 -5.74
N ALA A 33 -4.23 -11.91 -4.97
CA ALA A 33 -3.15 -12.78 -4.52
C ALA A 33 -3.30 -14.20 -5.09
N ASP A 34 -3.43 -14.31 -6.41
CA ASP A 34 -3.72 -15.55 -7.13
C ASP A 34 -2.47 -16.42 -7.38
N VAL A 35 -1.27 -15.82 -7.35
CA VAL A 35 -0.01 -16.53 -7.66
C VAL A 35 1.06 -16.39 -6.56
N ASN A 36 0.76 -15.65 -5.50
CA ASN A 36 1.57 -15.46 -4.30
C ASN A 36 0.65 -14.92 -3.18
N PHE A 37 1.17 -14.48 -2.04
CA PHE A 37 0.35 -13.96 -0.95
C PHE A 37 0.43 -12.44 -0.79
N ILE A 38 -0.63 -11.85 -0.23
CA ILE A 38 -0.69 -10.45 0.20
C ILE A 38 -0.95 -10.40 1.70
N LYS A 39 -0.16 -9.59 2.42
CA LYS A 39 -0.41 -9.26 3.83
C LYS A 39 -0.56 -7.77 3.99
N ILE A 40 -1.64 -7.34 4.65
CA ILE A 40 -1.93 -5.95 4.99
C ILE A 40 -2.07 -5.88 6.50
N GLY A 41 -1.24 -5.05 7.12
CA GLY A 41 -1.21 -4.84 8.57
C GLY A 41 -2.42 -4.05 9.07
N LYS A 42 -2.46 -3.81 10.39
CA LYS A 42 -3.57 -3.16 11.07
C LYS A 42 -3.65 -1.66 10.80
N LYS A 43 -4.88 -1.13 10.86
CA LYS A 43 -5.19 0.30 10.67
C LYS A 43 -4.61 0.88 9.38
N THR A 44 -4.39 0.04 8.37
CA THR A 44 -3.93 0.43 7.04
C THR A 44 -5.14 0.74 6.16
N ASN A 45 -5.08 1.83 5.39
CA ASN A 45 -6.14 2.20 4.47
C ASN A 45 -5.68 2.07 3.02
N ILE A 46 -6.47 1.35 2.23
CA ILE A 46 -6.31 1.19 0.78
C ILE A 46 -7.44 1.98 0.13
N GLN A 47 -7.10 3.13 -0.44
CA GLN A 47 -8.10 4.07 -0.94
C GLN A 47 -8.64 3.66 -2.31
N ASP A 48 -9.73 4.32 -2.71
CA ASP A 48 -10.56 3.97 -3.85
C ASP A 48 -9.77 3.70 -5.13
N GLY A 49 -10.17 2.67 -5.88
CA GLY A 49 -9.60 2.32 -7.18
C GLY A 49 -8.18 1.77 -7.15
N SER A 50 -7.58 1.57 -5.97
CA SER A 50 -6.21 1.06 -5.87
C SER A 50 -6.13 -0.42 -6.23
N ILE A 51 -5.02 -0.81 -6.86
CA ILE A 51 -4.75 -2.19 -7.28
C ILE A 51 -3.54 -2.73 -6.52
N ILE A 52 -3.72 -3.88 -5.86
CA ILE A 52 -2.65 -4.58 -5.15
C ILE A 52 -2.50 -5.98 -5.73
N HIS A 53 -1.30 -6.28 -6.20
CA HIS A 53 -1.01 -7.57 -6.81
C HIS A 53 0.38 -8.10 -6.40
N VAL A 54 0.71 -9.27 -6.87
CA VAL A 54 1.92 -10.04 -6.56
C VAL A 54 2.58 -10.55 -7.83
N SER A 55 3.86 -10.94 -7.77
CA SER A 55 4.50 -11.65 -8.88
C SER A 55 4.60 -13.15 -8.62
N SER A 56 4.42 -13.93 -9.70
CA SER A 56 4.42 -15.39 -9.65
C SER A 56 5.82 -15.98 -9.62
N ASN A 57 5.95 -17.16 -8.98
CA ASN A 57 7.12 -18.00 -9.12
C ASN A 57 7.16 -18.57 -10.55
N GLY A 58 8.21 -18.24 -11.32
CA GLY A 58 8.43 -18.80 -12.67
C GLY A 58 7.95 -17.93 -13.84
N PHE A 59 7.18 -16.87 -13.61
CA PHE A 59 6.77 -15.91 -14.67
C PHE A 59 7.65 -14.64 -14.74
N SER A 60 8.53 -14.44 -13.76
CA SER A 60 9.54 -13.39 -13.89
C SER A 60 10.49 -13.77 -15.03
N ALA A 61 10.90 -12.79 -15.83
CA ALA A 61 11.64 -12.94 -17.09
C ALA A 61 12.96 -13.77 -17.03
N ASN A 62 13.28 -14.37 -15.90
CA ASN A 62 14.46 -15.22 -15.71
C ASN A 62 14.18 -16.47 -14.84
N GLY A 63 12.94 -16.94 -14.70
CA GLY A 63 12.60 -18.11 -13.87
C GLY A 63 12.86 -17.92 -12.37
N LYS A 64 13.07 -16.69 -11.91
CA LYS A 64 13.31 -16.36 -10.50
C LYS A 64 12.04 -16.45 -9.69
N LYS A 65 12.21 -16.68 -8.39
CA LYS A 65 11.12 -16.67 -7.41
C LYS A 65 10.41 -15.31 -7.43
N GLY A 66 9.08 -15.32 -7.56
CA GLY A 66 8.27 -14.11 -7.47
C GLY A 66 8.22 -13.51 -6.06
N PHE A 67 7.70 -12.31 -5.94
CA PHE A 67 7.62 -11.58 -4.68
C PHE A 67 6.17 -11.42 -4.22
N PRO A 68 5.90 -11.61 -2.92
CA PRO A 68 4.63 -11.24 -2.31
C PRO A 68 4.50 -9.72 -2.21
N THR A 69 3.29 -9.25 -1.87
CA THR A 69 3.08 -7.89 -1.41
C THR A 69 2.86 -7.88 0.08
N ILE A 70 3.67 -7.12 0.81
CA ILE A 70 3.60 -6.98 2.26
C ILE A 70 3.49 -5.51 2.61
N ILE A 71 2.36 -5.13 3.20
CA ILE A 71 2.07 -3.77 3.65
C ILE A 71 1.95 -3.80 5.18
N GLY A 72 2.70 -2.93 5.85
CA GLY A 72 2.76 -2.83 7.31
C GLY A 72 1.52 -2.20 7.94
N ASP A 73 1.69 -1.81 9.20
CA ASP A 73 0.65 -1.18 10.01
C ASP A 73 0.60 0.33 9.74
N PHE A 74 -0.60 0.91 9.87
CA PHE A 74 -0.82 2.36 9.75
C PHE A 74 -0.35 2.96 8.41
N VAL A 75 -0.33 2.17 7.36
CA VAL A 75 0.06 2.63 6.01
C VAL A 75 -1.13 3.30 5.34
N THR A 76 -0.86 4.36 4.59
CA THR A 76 -1.84 5.00 3.70
C THR A 76 -1.46 4.72 2.25
N ILE A 77 -2.34 4.03 1.52
CA ILE A 77 -2.27 3.86 0.07
C ILE A 77 -3.31 4.78 -0.57
N GLY A 78 -2.85 5.83 -1.23
CA GLY A 78 -3.69 6.85 -1.87
C GLY A 78 -4.51 6.32 -3.03
N HIS A 79 -5.58 7.04 -3.38
CA HIS A 79 -6.50 6.67 -4.46
C HIS A 79 -5.79 6.32 -5.76
N ASN A 80 -6.27 5.29 -6.46
CA ASN A 80 -5.76 4.82 -7.75
C ASN A 80 -4.27 4.44 -7.78
N ALA A 81 -3.66 4.13 -6.64
CA ALA A 81 -2.28 3.64 -6.59
C ALA A 81 -2.20 2.19 -7.07
N THR A 82 -1.08 1.82 -7.70
CA THR A 82 -0.78 0.44 -8.10
C THR A 82 0.40 -0.08 -7.29
N ILE A 83 0.17 -1.14 -6.52
CA ILE A 83 1.15 -1.76 -5.63
C ILE A 83 1.41 -3.18 -6.12
N HIS A 84 2.62 -3.45 -6.58
CA HIS A 84 2.94 -4.74 -7.18
C HIS A 84 4.19 -5.35 -6.56
N ALA A 85 4.01 -6.53 -5.93
CA ALA A 85 5.10 -7.42 -5.51
C ALA A 85 6.22 -6.74 -4.71
N CYS A 86 5.88 -5.92 -3.70
CA CYS A 86 6.80 -5.08 -2.95
C CYS A 86 6.57 -5.14 -1.44
N ARG A 87 7.45 -4.51 -0.68
CA ARG A 87 7.29 -4.34 0.76
C ARG A 87 7.19 -2.87 1.13
N ILE A 88 6.17 -2.53 1.93
CA ILE A 88 5.91 -1.20 2.47
C ILE A 88 5.82 -1.33 3.99
N ASN A 89 6.71 -0.67 4.71
CA ASN A 89 6.76 -0.72 6.16
C ASN A 89 5.78 0.28 6.81
N ASN A 90 5.71 0.22 8.15
CA ASN A 90 4.73 0.95 8.95
C ASN A 90 4.75 2.46 8.69
N TYR A 91 3.58 3.09 8.80
CA TYR A 91 3.39 4.53 8.64
C TYR A 91 3.83 5.11 7.30
N ALA A 92 4.18 4.30 6.31
CA ALA A 92 4.50 4.82 4.98
C ALA A 92 3.28 5.46 4.33
N LEU A 93 3.51 6.47 3.49
CA LEU A 93 2.48 7.12 2.69
C LEU A 93 2.80 6.97 1.21
N ILE A 94 1.89 6.32 0.49
CA ILE A 94 1.93 6.20 -0.96
C ILE A 94 0.90 7.15 -1.54
N GLY A 95 1.36 8.12 -2.30
CA GLY A 95 0.53 9.16 -2.90
C GLY A 95 -0.44 8.62 -3.95
N MET A 96 -1.50 9.39 -4.23
CA MET A 96 -2.52 9.06 -5.22
C MET A 96 -1.89 8.79 -6.58
N GLY A 97 -2.33 7.72 -7.26
CA GLY A 97 -1.84 7.35 -8.59
C GLY A 97 -0.37 6.91 -8.67
N ALA A 98 0.31 6.74 -7.54
CA ALA A 98 1.68 6.23 -7.55
C ALA A 98 1.73 4.76 -7.95
N VAL A 99 2.83 4.34 -8.59
CA VAL A 99 3.09 2.95 -9.01
C VAL A 99 4.33 2.43 -8.30
N ILE A 100 4.19 1.36 -7.53
CA ILE A 100 5.27 0.70 -6.81
C ILE A 100 5.50 -0.67 -7.44
N LEU A 101 6.70 -0.92 -7.94
CA LEU A 101 7.00 -2.13 -8.72
C LEU A 101 7.83 -3.16 -7.92
N ASP A 102 8.01 -4.31 -8.54
CA ASP A 102 8.55 -5.54 -7.96
C ASP A 102 9.82 -5.36 -7.15
N ASN A 103 9.88 -6.07 -6.02
CA ASN A 103 11.03 -6.07 -5.12
C ASN A 103 11.43 -4.69 -4.59
N SER A 104 10.57 -3.68 -4.70
CA SER A 104 10.80 -2.39 -4.08
C SER A 104 10.57 -2.47 -2.57
N PHE A 105 11.29 -1.66 -1.83
CA PHE A 105 11.20 -1.57 -0.38
C PHE A 105 11.01 -0.12 0.05
N ILE A 106 9.87 0.17 0.68
CA ILE A 106 9.58 1.48 1.27
C ILE A 106 9.65 1.30 2.79
N ASP A 107 10.65 1.94 3.41
CA ASP A 107 10.86 1.82 4.84
C ASP A 107 9.89 2.70 5.65
N GLU A 108 9.93 2.56 6.96
CA GLU A 108 9.04 3.23 7.90
C GLU A 108 9.04 4.75 7.68
N TYR A 109 7.86 5.37 7.63
CA TYR A 109 7.68 6.78 7.26
C TYR A 109 8.28 7.16 5.88
N GLY A 110 8.48 6.20 4.99
CA GLY A 110 8.81 6.50 3.59
C GLY A 110 7.62 7.17 2.90
N PHE A 111 7.86 8.24 2.15
CA PHE A 111 6.83 8.98 1.44
C PHE A 111 7.07 8.92 -0.07
N VAL A 112 6.15 8.31 -0.79
CA VAL A 112 6.11 8.33 -2.26
C VAL A 112 5.08 9.35 -2.69
N ALA A 113 5.50 10.37 -3.42
CA ALA A 113 4.62 11.45 -3.89
C ALA A 113 3.57 10.94 -4.90
N ALA A 114 2.48 11.68 -5.04
CA ALA A 114 1.42 11.36 -6.01
C ALA A 114 1.98 11.25 -7.43
N GLY A 115 1.52 10.24 -8.19
CA GLY A 115 1.93 9.98 -9.57
C GLY A 115 3.38 9.50 -9.75
N ALA A 116 4.13 9.27 -8.67
CA ALA A 116 5.50 8.78 -8.78
C ALA A 116 5.57 7.31 -9.18
N ILE A 117 6.61 6.92 -9.92
CA ILE A 117 6.86 5.52 -10.32
C ILE A 117 8.14 5.03 -9.65
N VAL A 118 7.98 4.15 -8.66
CA VAL A 118 9.07 3.45 -7.97
C VAL A 118 9.43 2.21 -8.77
N THR A 119 10.59 2.24 -9.41
CA THR A 119 11.06 1.16 -10.29
C THR A 119 11.47 -0.09 -9.51
N PRO A 120 11.48 -1.28 -10.14
CA PRO A 120 11.82 -2.53 -9.48
C PRO A 120 13.13 -2.47 -8.69
N GLY A 121 13.14 -3.07 -7.50
CA GLY A 121 14.31 -3.15 -6.63
C GLY A 121 14.72 -1.85 -5.94
N THR A 122 13.97 -0.77 -6.13
CA THR A 122 14.26 0.53 -5.48
C THR A 122 14.06 0.44 -3.98
N LYS A 123 15.01 0.98 -3.22
CA LYS A 123 14.91 1.10 -1.76
C LYS A 123 14.73 2.57 -1.38
N ILE A 124 13.61 2.86 -0.74
CA ILE A 124 13.31 4.15 -0.09
C ILE A 124 13.56 3.97 1.40
N ASN A 125 14.52 4.73 1.94
CA ASN A 125 14.88 4.58 3.35
C ASN A 125 13.90 5.35 4.26
N LYS A 126 14.01 5.08 5.55
CA LYS A 126 13.21 5.71 6.59
C LYS A 126 13.23 7.24 6.49
N HIS A 127 12.04 7.85 6.56
CA HIS A 127 11.85 9.30 6.49
C HIS A 127 12.36 9.94 5.20
N GLU A 128 12.29 9.26 4.07
CA GLU A 128 12.62 9.83 2.76
C GLU A 128 11.37 10.11 1.93
N LEU A 129 11.32 11.28 1.30
CA LEU A 129 10.35 11.65 0.28
C LEU A 129 10.96 11.45 -1.11
N TRP A 130 10.25 10.68 -1.91
CA TRP A 130 10.63 10.38 -3.30
C TRP A 130 9.51 10.79 -4.26
N ALA A 131 9.87 11.34 -5.42
CA ALA A 131 8.92 11.81 -6.42
C ALA A 131 9.44 11.62 -7.84
N GLY A 132 8.53 11.69 -8.82
CA GLY A 132 8.83 11.68 -10.25
C GLY A 132 8.68 10.31 -10.91
N ASN A 133 8.95 10.27 -12.22
CA ASN A 133 8.97 9.09 -13.06
C ASN A 133 10.29 9.03 -13.86
N PRO A 134 11.25 8.16 -13.54
CA PRO A 134 11.27 7.30 -12.35
C PRO A 134 11.45 8.12 -11.05
N ALA A 135 10.91 7.60 -9.95
CA ALA A 135 11.02 8.26 -8.64
C ALA A 135 12.47 8.43 -8.22
N ARG A 136 12.79 9.58 -7.62
CA ARG A 136 14.10 9.91 -7.06
C ARG A 136 13.94 10.54 -5.69
N PHE A 137 14.97 10.41 -4.88
CA PHE A 137 15.04 11.10 -3.59
C PHE A 137 14.94 12.62 -3.77
N ILE A 138 14.05 13.24 -3.04
CA ILE A 138 13.84 14.70 -3.05
C ILE A 138 14.43 15.31 -1.80
N ARG A 139 14.00 14.82 -0.61
CA ARG A 139 14.41 15.33 0.69
C ARG A 139 13.95 14.39 1.81
N LYS A 140 14.32 14.69 3.03
CA LYS A 140 13.72 14.06 4.21
C LYS A 140 12.28 14.55 4.42
N VAL A 141 11.46 13.69 4.96
CA VAL A 141 10.08 13.97 5.38
C VAL A 141 10.10 14.99 6.52
N SER A 142 9.26 16.00 6.45
CA SER A 142 9.11 17.02 7.49
C SER A 142 8.29 16.51 8.69
N ASN A 143 8.38 17.18 9.83
CA ASN A 143 7.58 16.84 11.02
C ASN A 143 6.07 16.93 10.73
N THR A 144 5.63 17.93 9.96
CA THR A 144 4.22 18.08 9.55
C THR A 144 3.75 16.90 8.71
N GLU A 145 4.60 16.38 7.83
CA GLU A 145 4.29 15.20 7.02
C GLU A 145 4.29 13.92 7.88
N ILE A 146 5.16 13.79 8.86
CA ILE A 146 5.12 12.69 9.83
C ILE A 146 3.80 12.71 10.62
N ASP A 147 3.35 13.88 11.05
CA ASP A 147 2.06 14.01 11.74
C ASP A 147 0.88 13.67 10.82
N LEU A 148 0.93 14.05 9.54
CA LEU A 148 -0.02 13.63 8.52
C LEU A 148 -0.05 12.10 8.40
N MET A 149 1.10 11.44 8.29
CA MET A 149 1.22 9.99 8.17
C MET A 149 0.66 9.25 9.38
N LYS A 150 0.80 9.79 10.58
CA LYS A 150 0.22 9.23 11.81
C LYS A 150 -1.29 9.42 11.89
N ASN A 151 -1.78 10.58 11.45
CA ASN A 151 -3.18 10.95 11.61
C ASN A 151 -4.09 10.40 10.51
N THR A 152 -3.61 10.30 9.27
CA THR A 152 -4.43 9.82 8.16
C THR A 152 -5.05 8.43 8.40
N PRO A 153 -4.32 7.42 8.87
CA PRO A 153 -4.91 6.11 9.19
C PRO A 153 -6.01 6.19 10.26
N VAL A 154 -5.83 7.05 11.27
CA VAL A 154 -6.84 7.26 12.33
C VAL A 154 -8.12 7.89 11.77
N VAL A 155 -7.98 8.85 10.84
CA VAL A 155 -9.13 9.47 10.16
C VAL A 155 -9.88 8.42 9.34
N TYR A 156 -9.18 7.60 8.55
CA TYR A 156 -9.79 6.56 7.74
C TYR A 156 -10.42 5.44 8.58
N GLU A 157 -9.85 5.09 9.73
CA GLU A 157 -10.48 4.16 10.69
C GLU A 157 -11.81 4.73 11.21
N LYS A 158 -11.87 6.02 11.57
CA LYS A 158 -13.13 6.66 12.01
C LYS A 158 -14.16 6.70 10.89
N LEU A 159 -13.74 7.14 9.71
CA LEU A 159 -14.62 7.24 8.54
C LEU A 159 -15.22 5.88 8.17
N SER A 160 -14.42 4.81 8.17
CA SER A 160 -14.91 3.46 7.88
C SER A 160 -16.00 2.99 8.85
N LYS A 161 -15.89 3.35 10.14
CA LYS A 161 -16.91 3.05 11.15
C LYS A 161 -18.23 3.79 10.93
N GLU A 162 -18.19 4.97 10.32
CA GLU A 162 -19.40 5.71 9.94
C GLU A 162 -20.13 5.05 8.77
N PHE A 163 -19.38 4.51 7.80
CA PHE A 163 -19.97 3.76 6.68
C PHE A 163 -20.61 2.43 7.13
N LEU A 164 -20.04 1.76 8.14
CA LEU A 164 -20.59 0.51 8.69
C LEU A 164 -21.92 0.71 9.46
N LYS A 165 -22.26 1.96 9.83
CA LYS A 165 -23.52 2.29 10.54
C LYS A 165 -24.68 2.59 9.59
N LYS A 166 -24.43 2.75 8.31
CA LYS A 166 -25.42 3.02 7.26
C LYS A 166 -25.84 1.73 6.57
#